data_f8cb8f9d06ff35bdc9e4b0218944798e
#
_entry.id   f8cb8f9d06ff35bdc9e4b0218944798e
#
_cell.length_a   1.000
_cell.length_b   1.000
_cell.length_c   1.000
_cell.angle_alpha   90.00
_cell.angle_beta   90.00
_cell.angle_gamma   90.00
#
_symmetry.space_group_name_H-M   'P 1'
#
loop_
_entity.id
_entity.type
_entity.pdbx_description
1 polymer ?
#
loop_
_entity_poly.entity_id
_entity_poly.type
_entity_poly.pdbx_seq_one_letter_code
_entity_poly.pdbx_strand_id
1 'polypeptide(L)'
;MADELVEADARSIEDEKFDQIYPPRIRELSWLYWTPVRVAAEAAKLLVTTPGTRVLDVGSGPAKFCLIGASLTQGVFIGVEQRGDLVAAGRRAANRMQLRDLNIIHGNVIDLAFSHYDAFYLYNPFEENMTLGDKIDAKVPLSPLLFRKYNSYVTAQLRARPLGTRVVTYAGYADEIPGCYDCELTLFRDELKLWIKRREYDPGLEQLGLHTSRSYRGPIG
;
A
#
# COMPACT_ATOMS: atom_id res chain seq x y z
N MET A 1 8.84 -20.31 -18.91
CA MET A 1 8.56 -18.86 -18.70
C MET A 1 7.84 -18.55 -17.38
N ALA A 2 7.92 -19.47 -16.41
CA ALA A 2 7.34 -19.28 -15.06
C ALA A 2 8.40 -19.08 -13.96
N ASP A 3 9.69 -19.21 -14.29
CA ASP A 3 10.77 -19.22 -13.29
C ASP A 3 11.46 -17.87 -13.03
N GLU A 4 11.10 -16.80 -13.74
CA GLU A 4 11.77 -15.49 -13.60
C GLU A 4 11.15 -14.54 -12.55
N LEU A 5 10.09 -14.97 -11.84
CA LEU A 5 9.41 -14.15 -10.83
C LEU A 5 9.86 -14.45 -9.39
N VAL A 6 10.98 -15.13 -9.20
CA VAL A 6 11.28 -15.89 -7.96
C VAL A 6 12.13 -15.14 -6.92
N GLU A 7 12.70 -13.96 -7.20
CA GLU A 7 13.53 -13.25 -6.20
C GLU A 7 12.97 -11.87 -5.82
N ALA A 8 11.98 -11.86 -4.92
CA ALA A 8 11.51 -10.62 -4.29
C ALA A 8 12.37 -10.19 -3.07
N ASP A 9 13.25 -11.03 -2.58
CA ASP A 9 13.97 -10.84 -1.31
C ASP A 9 15.35 -10.18 -1.41
N ALA A 10 15.85 -9.91 -2.60
CA ALA A 10 17.12 -9.21 -2.77
C ALA A 10 16.88 -7.81 -3.34
N ARG A 11 17.44 -6.79 -2.71
CA ARG A 11 17.55 -5.45 -3.27
C ARG A 11 18.04 -5.56 -4.71
N SER A 12 17.17 -5.28 -5.67
CA SER A 12 17.50 -5.41 -7.09
C SER A 12 18.38 -4.24 -7.54
N ILE A 13 19.11 -4.44 -8.65
CA ILE A 13 19.85 -3.34 -9.30
C ILE A 13 18.89 -2.18 -9.67
N GLU A 14 17.62 -2.49 -9.96
CA GLU A 14 16.58 -1.50 -10.25
C GLU A 14 16.27 -0.67 -9.02
N ASP A 15 16.16 -1.29 -7.84
CA ASP A 15 15.93 -0.60 -6.57
C ASP A 15 17.09 0.30 -6.22
N GLU A 16 18.31 -0.18 -6.35
CA GLU A 16 19.52 0.63 -6.10
C GLU A 16 19.60 1.86 -7.00
N LYS A 17 19.26 1.71 -8.28
CA LYS A 17 19.23 2.83 -9.24
C LYS A 17 18.13 3.81 -8.90
N PHE A 18 16.91 3.33 -8.63
CA PHE A 18 15.77 4.18 -8.30
C PHE A 18 16.05 4.97 -7.02
N ASP A 19 16.56 4.31 -6.00
CA ASP A 19 16.78 4.89 -4.68
C ASP A 19 17.84 6.01 -4.64
N GLN A 20 18.65 6.17 -5.71
CA GLN A 20 19.56 7.32 -5.85
C GLN A 20 18.82 8.67 -5.84
N ILE A 21 17.50 8.68 -6.09
CA ILE A 21 16.70 9.91 -6.01
C ILE A 21 16.58 10.43 -4.58
N TYR A 22 16.77 9.58 -3.57
CA TYR A 22 16.64 9.90 -2.15
C TYR A 22 17.98 10.27 -1.49
N PRO A 23 17.95 11.06 -0.40
CA PRO A 23 19.11 11.26 0.45
C PRO A 23 19.63 9.94 1.04
N PRO A 24 20.96 9.82 1.37
CA PRO A 24 21.57 8.58 1.84
C PRO A 24 20.79 7.90 2.99
N ARG A 25 20.42 8.64 4.03
CA ARG A 25 19.65 8.11 5.17
C ARG A 25 18.35 7.42 4.76
N ILE A 26 17.59 7.99 3.82
CA ILE A 26 16.30 7.42 3.38
C ILE A 26 16.57 6.22 2.47
N ARG A 27 17.60 6.29 1.63
CA ARG A 27 18.00 5.19 0.77
C ARG A 27 18.44 3.95 1.56
N GLU A 28 19.12 4.12 2.68
CA GLU A 28 19.51 3.04 3.58
C GLU A 28 18.35 2.28 4.18
N LEU A 29 17.18 2.92 4.32
CA LEU A 29 15.95 2.31 4.83
C LEU A 29 15.17 1.54 3.75
N SER A 30 15.52 1.70 2.48
CA SER A 30 14.70 1.20 1.36
C SER A 30 14.51 -0.31 1.38
N TRP A 31 15.56 -1.06 1.71
CA TRP A 31 15.51 -2.52 1.69
C TRP A 31 14.53 -3.11 2.73
N LEU A 32 14.21 -2.36 3.79
CA LEU A 32 13.36 -2.83 4.87
C LEU A 32 11.94 -2.23 4.83
N TYR A 33 11.82 -0.96 4.39
CA TYR A 33 10.57 -0.22 4.58
C TYR A 33 9.89 0.24 3.28
N TRP A 34 10.60 0.25 2.15
CA TRP A 34 10.00 0.77 0.91
C TRP A 34 9.70 -0.33 -0.09
N THR A 35 8.54 -0.26 -0.73
CA THR A 35 8.12 -1.21 -1.76
C THR A 35 9.18 -1.37 -2.84
N PRO A 36 9.61 -2.60 -3.18
CA PRO A 36 10.52 -2.83 -4.31
C PRO A 36 9.95 -2.31 -5.63
N VAL A 37 10.81 -1.83 -6.54
CA VAL A 37 10.41 -1.23 -7.83
C VAL A 37 9.48 -2.15 -8.62
N ARG A 38 9.82 -3.43 -8.75
CA ARG A 38 9.02 -4.41 -9.50
C ARG A 38 7.65 -4.64 -8.88
N VAL A 39 7.59 -4.72 -7.55
CA VAL A 39 6.33 -4.87 -6.81
C VAL A 39 5.45 -3.62 -6.98
N ALA A 40 6.04 -2.42 -6.85
CA ALA A 40 5.34 -1.16 -7.03
C ALA A 40 4.76 -1.02 -8.44
N ALA A 41 5.51 -1.45 -9.46
CA ALA A 41 5.06 -1.42 -10.86
C ALA A 41 3.84 -2.32 -11.08
N GLU A 42 3.86 -3.56 -10.57
CA GLU A 42 2.73 -4.47 -10.71
C GLU A 42 1.51 -4.01 -9.88
N ALA A 43 1.74 -3.56 -8.63
CA ALA A 43 0.68 -3.01 -7.79
C ALA A 43 -0.04 -1.82 -8.46
N ALA A 44 0.71 -0.90 -9.06
CA ALA A 44 0.14 0.25 -9.76
C ALA A 44 -0.72 -0.16 -10.96
N LYS A 45 -0.26 -1.12 -11.78
CA LYS A 45 -1.04 -1.67 -12.91
C LYS A 45 -2.33 -2.35 -12.45
N LEU A 46 -2.28 -3.08 -11.33
CA LEU A 46 -3.44 -3.75 -10.75
C LEU A 46 -4.48 -2.76 -10.21
N LEU A 47 -4.05 -1.60 -9.70
CA LEU A 47 -4.94 -0.57 -9.12
C LEU A 47 -5.51 0.38 -10.17
N VAL A 48 -4.71 0.78 -11.17
CA VAL A 48 -5.12 1.75 -12.21
C VAL A 48 -5.73 1.01 -13.40
N THR A 49 -7.05 0.85 -13.39
CA THR A 49 -7.79 0.18 -14.47
C THR A 49 -8.33 1.15 -15.51
N THR A 50 -8.43 2.43 -15.16
CA THR A 50 -8.90 3.51 -16.06
C THR A 50 -8.05 4.77 -15.82
N PRO A 51 -7.85 5.61 -16.85
CA PRO A 51 -7.17 6.89 -16.67
C PRO A 51 -7.85 7.75 -15.59
N GLY A 52 -7.04 8.41 -14.79
CA GLY A 52 -7.52 9.27 -13.68
C GLY A 52 -7.91 8.54 -12.41
N THR A 53 -7.80 7.18 -12.35
CA THR A 53 -8.00 6.43 -11.09
C THR A 53 -7.17 7.04 -9.96
N ARG A 54 -7.83 7.44 -8.87
CA ARG A 54 -7.21 8.06 -7.70
C ARG A 54 -6.78 6.98 -6.70
N VAL A 55 -5.48 6.75 -6.58
CA VAL A 55 -4.90 5.72 -5.72
C VAL A 55 -4.39 6.35 -4.43
N LEU A 56 -4.86 5.89 -3.27
CA LEU A 56 -4.33 6.25 -1.96
C LEU A 56 -3.29 5.23 -1.51
N ASP A 57 -2.08 5.70 -1.24
CA ASP A 57 -0.99 4.96 -0.58
C ASP A 57 -0.98 5.29 0.91
N VAL A 58 -1.31 4.32 1.75
CA VAL A 58 -1.45 4.50 3.20
C VAL A 58 -0.10 4.23 3.88
N GLY A 59 0.46 5.26 4.53
CA GLY A 59 1.79 5.18 5.11
C GLY A 59 2.87 5.20 4.02
N SER A 60 2.77 6.15 3.11
CA SER A 60 3.55 6.17 1.86
C SER A 60 5.06 6.31 2.02
N GLY A 61 5.57 6.57 3.23
CA GLY A 61 6.98 6.84 3.44
C GLY A 61 7.48 7.98 2.54
N PRO A 62 8.60 7.81 1.81
CA PRO A 62 9.10 8.78 0.84
C PRO A 62 8.37 8.66 -0.51
N ALA A 63 7.19 8.05 -0.55
CA ALA A 63 6.31 7.88 -1.69
C ALA A 63 6.88 7.07 -2.86
N LYS A 64 7.75 6.08 -2.60
CA LYS A 64 8.37 5.26 -3.65
C LYS A 64 7.33 4.59 -4.56
N PHE A 65 6.30 3.96 -3.98
CA PHE A 65 5.19 3.38 -4.74
C PHE A 65 4.47 4.43 -5.60
N CYS A 66 4.12 5.57 -5.02
CA CYS A 66 3.43 6.64 -5.74
C CYS A 66 4.25 7.19 -6.92
N LEU A 67 5.57 7.38 -6.72
CA LEU A 67 6.48 7.86 -7.78
C LEU A 67 6.53 6.90 -8.96
N ILE A 68 6.64 5.60 -8.68
CA ILE A 68 6.68 4.55 -9.70
C ILE A 68 5.33 4.46 -10.42
N GLY A 69 4.23 4.45 -9.66
CA GLY A 69 2.89 4.36 -10.20
C GLY A 69 2.53 5.51 -11.13
N ALA A 70 2.82 6.75 -10.72
CA ALA A 70 2.60 7.95 -11.53
C ALA A 70 3.50 8.01 -12.77
N SER A 71 4.66 7.34 -12.75
CA SER A 71 5.55 7.25 -13.91
C SER A 71 5.11 6.23 -14.95
N LEU A 72 4.39 5.17 -14.52
CA LEU A 72 4.09 4.00 -15.36
C LEU A 72 2.64 3.92 -15.80
N THR A 73 1.73 4.66 -15.16
CA THR A 73 0.28 4.56 -15.41
C THR A 73 -0.33 5.95 -15.63
N GLN A 74 -1.61 5.98 -16.00
CA GLN A 74 -2.39 7.20 -16.09
C GLN A 74 -3.24 7.44 -14.82
N GLY A 75 -2.84 6.88 -13.69
CA GLY A 75 -3.47 7.11 -12.38
C GLY A 75 -3.01 8.41 -11.72
N VAL A 76 -3.81 8.89 -10.78
CA VAL A 76 -3.47 9.99 -9.87
C VAL A 76 -3.11 9.38 -8.53
N PHE A 77 -1.87 9.55 -8.07
CA PHE A 77 -1.37 8.93 -6.84
C PHE A 77 -1.35 9.92 -5.69
N ILE A 78 -1.87 9.49 -4.55
CA ILE A 78 -1.89 10.28 -3.33
C ILE A 78 -1.25 9.45 -2.22
N GLY A 79 -0.12 9.91 -1.69
CA GLY A 79 0.51 9.31 -0.51
C GLY A 79 0.13 10.06 0.76
N VAL A 80 -0.12 9.35 1.87
CA VAL A 80 -0.25 9.96 3.20
C VAL A 80 0.84 9.42 4.12
N GLU A 81 1.59 10.34 4.76
CA GLU A 81 2.71 10.01 5.65
C GLU A 81 2.78 11.00 6.82
N GLN A 82 3.03 10.47 8.03
CA GLN A 82 3.11 11.27 9.26
C GLN A 82 4.48 11.94 9.44
N ARG A 83 5.55 11.38 8.88
CA ARG A 83 6.92 11.89 9.02
C ARG A 83 7.22 12.96 7.98
N GLY A 84 7.34 14.20 8.43
CA GLY A 84 7.53 15.36 7.54
C GLY A 84 8.83 15.31 6.72
N ASP A 85 9.88 14.64 7.20
CA ASP A 85 11.13 14.47 6.45
C ASP A 85 10.98 13.47 5.30
N LEU A 86 10.19 12.39 5.49
CA LEU A 86 9.85 11.44 4.41
C LEU A 86 8.97 12.12 3.35
N VAL A 87 7.94 12.86 3.78
CA VAL A 87 7.11 13.68 2.89
C VAL A 87 7.95 14.66 2.07
N ALA A 88 8.86 15.39 2.73
CA ALA A 88 9.74 16.33 2.06
C ALA A 88 10.67 15.64 1.04
N ALA A 89 11.16 14.44 1.35
CA ALA A 89 11.98 13.66 0.43
C ALA A 89 11.18 13.20 -0.80
N GLY A 90 9.98 12.67 -0.58
CA GLY A 90 9.08 12.27 -1.66
C GLY A 90 8.69 13.43 -2.58
N ARG A 91 8.35 14.60 -2.01
CA ARG A 91 8.04 15.80 -2.80
C ARG A 91 9.24 16.27 -3.64
N ARG A 92 10.46 16.22 -3.08
CA ARG A 92 11.68 16.54 -3.87
C ARG A 92 11.90 15.54 -5.00
N ALA A 93 11.67 14.25 -4.75
CA ALA A 93 11.76 13.20 -5.77
C ALA A 93 10.71 13.41 -6.87
N ALA A 94 9.46 13.67 -6.52
CA ALA A 94 8.39 13.99 -7.48
C ALA A 94 8.75 15.18 -8.38
N ASN A 95 9.29 16.26 -7.79
CA ASN A 95 9.73 17.43 -8.54
C ASN A 95 10.88 17.12 -9.50
N ARG A 96 11.87 16.31 -9.08
CA ARG A 96 12.98 15.88 -9.96
C ARG A 96 12.50 15.05 -11.14
N MET A 97 11.48 14.18 -10.92
CA MET A 97 10.87 13.35 -11.94
C MET A 97 9.81 14.11 -12.77
N GLN A 98 9.52 15.37 -12.44
CA GLN A 98 8.52 16.21 -13.11
C GLN A 98 7.11 15.60 -13.12
N LEU A 99 6.76 14.82 -12.10
CA LEU A 99 5.45 14.19 -11.95
C LEU A 99 4.40 15.19 -11.54
N ARG A 100 3.27 15.22 -12.24
CA ARG A 100 2.13 16.13 -11.98
C ARG A 100 0.95 15.42 -11.31
N ASP A 101 0.76 14.15 -11.63
CA ASP A 101 -0.37 13.33 -11.13
C ASP A 101 0.00 12.61 -9.82
N LEU A 102 0.67 13.33 -8.94
CA LEU A 102 1.13 12.88 -7.63
C LEU A 102 0.98 13.97 -6.58
N ASN A 103 0.37 13.62 -5.44
CA ASN A 103 0.34 14.46 -4.24
C ASN A 103 0.81 13.67 -3.02
N ILE A 104 1.55 14.30 -2.11
CA ILE A 104 2.01 13.66 -0.86
C ILE A 104 1.52 14.51 0.31
N ILE A 105 0.62 13.95 1.10
CA ILE A 105 -0.02 14.59 2.24
C ILE A 105 0.84 14.34 3.49
N HIS A 106 1.27 15.41 4.16
CA HIS A 106 1.82 15.32 5.50
C HIS A 106 0.66 15.28 6.49
N GLY A 107 0.36 14.11 7.03
CA GLY A 107 -0.80 13.96 7.92
C GLY A 107 -1.00 12.52 8.38
N ASN A 108 -2.08 12.30 9.10
CA ASN A 108 -2.47 10.99 9.57
C ASN A 108 -3.59 10.41 8.69
N VAL A 109 -3.57 9.11 8.45
CA VAL A 109 -4.61 8.43 7.65
C VAL A 109 -6.01 8.60 8.21
N ILE A 110 -6.16 8.70 9.53
CA ILE A 110 -7.47 8.91 10.18
C ILE A 110 -8.10 10.28 9.90
N ASP A 111 -7.35 11.21 9.33
CA ASP A 111 -7.84 12.53 8.93
C ASP A 111 -8.34 12.56 7.48
N LEU A 112 -8.25 11.43 6.75
CA LEU A 112 -8.61 11.32 5.34
C LEU A 112 -9.88 10.50 5.13
N ALA A 113 -10.88 11.04 4.45
CA ALA A 113 -12.03 10.29 4.00
C ALA A 113 -11.69 9.47 2.74
N PHE A 114 -11.82 8.14 2.79
CA PHE A 114 -11.53 7.27 1.65
C PHE A 114 -12.52 7.45 0.48
N SER A 115 -13.62 8.16 0.69
CA SER A 115 -14.57 8.53 -0.37
C SER A 115 -13.97 9.35 -1.51
N HIS A 116 -12.82 9.95 -1.31
CA HIS A 116 -12.13 10.75 -2.31
C HIS A 116 -11.17 9.94 -3.19
N TYR A 117 -11.09 8.63 -3.00
CA TYR A 117 -10.16 7.76 -3.70
C TYR A 117 -10.88 6.54 -4.28
N ASP A 118 -10.35 5.99 -5.38
CA ASP A 118 -10.95 4.88 -6.13
C ASP A 118 -10.30 3.54 -5.80
N ALA A 119 -9.01 3.56 -5.45
CA ALA A 119 -8.21 2.37 -5.17
C ALA A 119 -7.18 2.64 -4.06
N PHE A 120 -6.66 1.57 -3.42
CA PHE A 120 -5.84 1.68 -2.22
C PHE A 120 -4.63 0.76 -2.27
N TYR A 121 -3.49 1.25 -1.80
CA TYR A 121 -2.27 0.48 -1.60
C TYR A 121 -1.88 0.48 -0.12
N LEU A 122 -1.50 -0.70 0.39
CA LEU A 122 -1.12 -0.92 1.79
C LEU A 122 0.11 -1.83 1.84
N TYR A 123 1.22 -1.33 2.38
CA TYR A 123 2.40 -2.13 2.67
C TYR A 123 2.69 -2.06 4.17
N ASN A 124 2.06 -2.96 4.95
CA ASN A 124 2.21 -3.01 6.41
C ASN A 124 2.26 -1.63 7.08
N PRO A 125 1.33 -0.72 6.79
CA PRO A 125 1.50 0.71 7.10
C PRO A 125 1.58 1.00 8.61
N PHE A 126 1.22 0.04 9.46
CA PHE A 126 1.12 0.24 10.90
C PHE A 126 1.99 -0.72 11.70
N GLU A 127 2.78 -1.59 11.07
CA GLU A 127 3.57 -2.65 11.68
C GLU A 127 4.58 -2.12 12.71
N GLU A 128 5.18 -0.94 12.49
CA GLU A 128 6.08 -0.32 13.47
C GLU A 128 5.45 -0.13 14.86
N ASN A 129 4.11 -0.07 14.94
CA ASN A 129 3.41 0.04 16.23
C ASN A 129 3.48 -1.26 17.05
N MET A 130 3.76 -2.40 16.41
CA MET A 130 3.78 -3.73 17.03
C MET A 130 5.20 -4.25 17.29
N THR A 131 6.20 -3.72 16.57
CA THR A 131 7.58 -4.22 16.68
C THR A 131 8.31 -3.61 17.89
N LEU A 132 9.11 -4.45 18.56
CA LEU A 132 10.09 -4.01 19.55
C LEU A 132 11.46 -3.73 18.92
N GLY A 133 11.63 -4.07 17.64
CA GLY A 133 12.87 -3.97 16.90
C GLY A 133 13.09 -2.61 16.21
N ASP A 134 13.72 -2.67 15.06
CA ASP A 134 14.11 -1.49 14.32
C ASP A 134 12.91 -0.63 13.92
N LYS A 135 13.04 0.66 14.10
CA LYS A 135 12.06 1.69 13.75
C LYS A 135 12.70 2.68 12.79
N ILE A 136 11.90 3.27 11.93
CA ILE A 136 12.36 4.32 11.02
C ILE A 136 12.99 5.47 11.82
N ASP A 137 12.29 5.91 12.88
CA ASP A 137 12.79 6.91 13.85
C ASP A 137 11.86 7.01 15.08
N ALA A 138 12.15 7.96 15.98
CA ALA A 138 11.36 8.22 17.18
C ALA A 138 10.45 9.47 17.06
N LYS A 139 10.18 9.96 15.83
CA LYS A 139 9.46 11.23 15.62
C LYS A 139 7.95 11.12 15.74
N VAL A 140 7.40 9.92 15.58
CA VAL A 140 5.97 9.65 15.70
C VAL A 140 5.71 8.72 16.88
N PRO A 141 4.59 8.91 17.59
CA PRO A 141 4.21 7.98 18.66
C PRO A 141 3.81 6.63 18.05
N LEU A 142 4.30 5.56 18.66
CA LEU A 142 4.01 4.18 18.25
C LEU A 142 3.49 3.39 19.46
N SER A 143 2.41 2.64 19.27
CA SER A 143 1.86 1.75 20.29
C SER A 143 0.88 0.72 19.72
N PRO A 144 0.67 -0.43 20.40
CA PRO A 144 -0.36 -1.39 20.01
C PRO A 144 -1.79 -0.80 19.98
N LEU A 145 -2.05 0.24 20.77
CA LEU A 145 -3.34 0.95 20.73
C LEU A 145 -3.51 1.74 19.43
N LEU A 146 -2.44 2.41 18.97
CA LEU A 146 -2.45 3.12 17.68
C LEU A 146 -2.58 2.14 16.51
N PHE A 147 -1.90 0.99 16.57
CA PHE A 147 -2.09 -0.09 15.58
C PHE A 147 -3.57 -0.44 15.42
N ARG A 148 -4.24 -0.80 16.54
CA ARG A 148 -5.67 -1.13 16.50
C ARG A 148 -6.53 0.02 16.01
N LYS A 149 -6.25 1.25 16.43
CA LYS A 149 -6.98 2.44 15.99
C LYS A 149 -6.89 2.64 14.47
N TYR A 150 -5.69 2.54 13.92
CA TYR A 150 -5.45 2.74 12.48
C TYR A 150 -6.07 1.61 11.64
N ASN A 151 -5.87 0.36 12.03
CA ASN A 151 -6.50 -0.78 11.35
C ASN A 151 -8.02 -0.68 11.37
N SER A 152 -8.63 -0.41 12.54
CA SER A 152 -10.08 -0.25 12.64
C SER A 152 -10.59 0.89 11.75
N TYR A 153 -9.85 1.99 11.66
CA TYR A 153 -10.22 3.11 10.80
C TYR A 153 -10.18 2.71 9.32
N VAL A 154 -9.07 2.13 8.87
CA VAL A 154 -8.91 1.69 7.47
C VAL A 154 -9.98 0.66 7.10
N THR A 155 -10.20 -0.35 7.95
CA THR A 155 -11.25 -1.36 7.76
C THR A 155 -12.62 -0.70 7.60
N ALA A 156 -12.99 0.23 8.49
CA ALA A 156 -14.28 0.93 8.43
C ALA A 156 -14.43 1.75 7.12
N GLN A 157 -13.36 2.44 6.71
CA GLN A 157 -13.36 3.19 5.46
C GLN A 157 -13.49 2.28 4.23
N LEU A 158 -12.80 1.12 4.20
CA LEU A 158 -12.90 0.14 3.11
C LEU A 158 -14.29 -0.51 3.05
N ARG A 159 -14.93 -0.80 4.19
CA ARG A 159 -16.32 -1.30 4.24
C ARG A 159 -17.29 -0.36 3.50
N ALA A 160 -17.09 0.94 3.62
CA ALA A 160 -17.94 1.96 3.02
C ALA A 160 -17.67 2.21 1.52
N ARG A 161 -16.69 1.54 0.89
CA ARG A 161 -16.41 1.73 -0.54
C ARG A 161 -17.44 1.04 -1.41
N PRO A 162 -17.65 1.51 -2.67
CA PRO A 162 -18.54 0.85 -3.62
C PRO A 162 -18.02 -0.53 -4.03
N LEU A 163 -18.91 -1.37 -4.55
CA LEU A 163 -18.54 -2.64 -5.19
C LEU A 163 -17.54 -2.39 -6.31
N GLY A 164 -16.60 -3.33 -6.49
CA GLY A 164 -15.53 -3.21 -7.47
C GLY A 164 -14.31 -2.43 -7.00
N THR A 165 -14.36 -1.76 -5.82
CA THR A 165 -13.17 -1.09 -5.24
C THR A 165 -12.01 -2.07 -5.14
N ARG A 166 -10.84 -1.63 -5.60
CA ARG A 166 -9.60 -2.43 -5.64
C ARG A 166 -8.68 -2.00 -4.51
N VAL A 167 -8.13 -2.98 -3.82
CA VAL A 167 -7.08 -2.79 -2.82
C VAL A 167 -5.93 -3.71 -3.19
N VAL A 168 -4.70 -3.23 -3.11
CA VAL A 168 -3.50 -4.07 -3.20
C VAL A 168 -2.78 -3.99 -1.86
N THR A 169 -2.49 -5.16 -1.28
CA THR A 169 -1.63 -5.30 -0.10
C THR A 169 -0.31 -5.92 -0.50
N TYR A 170 0.78 -5.49 0.14
CA TYR A 170 2.10 -6.10 0.01
C TYR A 170 2.63 -6.48 1.38
N ALA A 171 3.12 -7.71 1.50
CA ALA A 171 3.52 -8.36 2.75
C ALA A 171 2.44 -8.30 3.85
N GLY A 172 2.68 -8.91 5.00
CA GLY A 172 1.77 -8.88 6.14
C GLY A 172 0.51 -9.71 6.01
N TYR A 173 -0.32 -9.63 7.05
CA TYR A 173 -1.50 -10.49 7.20
C TYR A 173 -2.77 -9.92 6.54
N ALA A 174 -2.75 -8.67 6.09
CA ALA A 174 -3.91 -7.97 5.50
C ALA A 174 -5.14 -7.91 6.44
N ASP A 175 -4.91 -7.80 7.75
CA ASP A 175 -5.95 -7.78 8.79
C ASP A 175 -6.91 -6.59 8.66
N GLU A 176 -6.49 -5.53 7.95
CA GLU A 176 -7.30 -4.36 7.65
C GLU A 176 -8.33 -4.58 6.54
N ILE A 177 -8.23 -5.67 5.77
CA ILE A 177 -9.12 -5.96 4.65
C ILE A 177 -10.40 -6.60 5.16
N PRO A 178 -11.57 -5.94 4.99
CA PRO A 178 -12.83 -6.49 5.47
C PRO A 178 -13.30 -7.68 4.63
N GLY A 179 -14.04 -8.62 5.27
CA GLY A 179 -14.50 -9.85 4.64
C GLY A 179 -15.47 -9.69 3.44
N CYS A 180 -15.89 -8.45 3.12
CA CYS A 180 -16.63 -8.16 1.90
C CYS A 180 -15.75 -8.00 0.64
N TYR A 181 -14.42 -8.14 0.80
CA TYR A 181 -13.45 -8.22 -0.29
C TYR A 181 -13.02 -9.67 -0.53
N ASP A 182 -12.83 -10.03 -1.79
CA ASP A 182 -12.25 -11.33 -2.17
C ASP A 182 -10.83 -11.11 -2.73
N CYS A 183 -9.91 -12.00 -2.37
CA CYS A 183 -8.57 -12.02 -2.95
C CYS A 183 -8.67 -12.64 -4.36
N GLU A 184 -8.41 -11.85 -5.39
CA GLU A 184 -8.58 -12.23 -6.80
C GLU A 184 -7.27 -12.69 -7.45
N LEU A 185 -6.13 -12.20 -6.93
CA LEU A 185 -4.82 -12.49 -7.49
C LEU A 185 -3.76 -12.41 -6.40
N THR A 186 -2.78 -13.30 -6.47
CA THR A 186 -1.56 -13.25 -5.67
C THR A 186 -0.35 -13.31 -6.60
N LEU A 187 0.69 -12.54 -6.28
CA LEU A 187 1.97 -12.47 -6.98
C LEU A 187 3.12 -12.45 -5.97
N PHE A 188 4.35 -12.60 -6.42
CA PHE A 188 5.55 -12.54 -5.59
C PHE A 188 5.46 -13.48 -4.38
N ARG A 189 5.22 -14.79 -4.61
CA ARG A 189 5.05 -15.82 -3.56
C ARG A 189 3.96 -15.48 -2.54
N ASP A 190 2.83 -14.96 -3.03
CA ASP A 190 1.67 -14.54 -2.23
C ASP A 190 1.90 -13.29 -1.36
N GLU A 191 3.02 -12.59 -1.53
CA GLU A 191 3.28 -11.33 -0.81
C GLU A 191 2.47 -10.17 -1.35
N LEU A 192 2.25 -10.09 -2.67
CA LEU A 192 1.39 -9.07 -3.28
C LEU A 192 0.02 -9.66 -3.55
N LYS A 193 -1.03 -9.06 -2.97
CA LYS A 193 -2.42 -9.53 -3.11
C LYS A 193 -3.31 -8.44 -3.64
N LEU A 194 -4.11 -8.78 -4.65
CA LEU A 194 -5.19 -7.94 -5.15
C LEU A 194 -6.51 -8.37 -4.51
N TRP A 195 -7.16 -7.43 -3.86
CA TRP A 195 -8.47 -7.58 -3.26
C TRP A 195 -9.49 -6.73 -4.02
N ILE A 196 -10.67 -7.28 -4.28
CA ILE A 196 -11.77 -6.56 -4.93
C ILE A 196 -13.03 -6.68 -4.05
N LYS A 197 -13.67 -5.55 -3.78
CA LYS A 197 -14.95 -5.56 -3.04
C LYS A 197 -16.02 -6.24 -3.88
N ARG A 198 -16.53 -7.37 -3.41
CA ARG A 198 -17.51 -8.20 -4.12
C ARG A 198 -18.90 -8.19 -3.49
N ARG A 199 -18.99 -7.76 -2.24
CA ARG A 199 -20.26 -7.75 -1.48
C ARG A 199 -20.40 -6.43 -0.73
N GLU A 200 -21.65 -6.03 -0.49
CA GLU A 200 -21.90 -4.99 0.51
C GLU A 200 -21.55 -5.52 1.90
N TYR A 201 -21.11 -4.63 2.76
CA TYR A 201 -20.75 -4.98 4.13
C TYR A 201 -22.04 -5.26 4.93
N ASP A 202 -22.11 -6.44 5.54
CA ASP A 202 -23.19 -6.85 6.44
C ASP A 202 -22.62 -7.23 7.81
N PRO A 203 -22.86 -6.42 8.86
CA PRO A 203 -22.36 -6.70 10.21
C PRO A 203 -22.91 -8.00 10.80
N GLY A 204 -24.10 -8.45 10.40
CA GLY A 204 -24.67 -9.71 10.86
C GLY A 204 -23.89 -10.93 10.37
N LEU A 205 -23.42 -10.91 9.12
CA LEU A 205 -22.62 -11.98 8.56
C LEU A 205 -21.20 -12.03 9.17
N GLU A 206 -20.64 -10.89 9.53
CA GLU A 206 -19.34 -10.82 10.20
C GLU A 206 -19.39 -11.46 11.60
N GLN A 207 -20.44 -11.19 12.39
CA GLN A 207 -20.63 -11.80 13.70
C GLN A 207 -20.80 -13.32 13.64
N LEU A 208 -21.33 -13.86 12.54
CA LEU A 208 -21.46 -15.30 12.30
C LEU A 208 -20.17 -15.95 11.77
N GLY A 209 -19.08 -15.20 11.61
CA GLY A 209 -17.84 -15.70 11.02
C GLY A 209 -17.95 -16.07 9.53
N LEU A 210 -19.04 -15.67 8.86
CA LEU A 210 -19.33 -15.97 7.46
C LEU A 210 -18.67 -14.99 6.48
N HIS A 211 -18.08 -13.90 6.97
CA HIS A 211 -17.22 -12.98 6.23
C HIS A 211 -15.74 -13.35 6.38
N THR A 212 -15.39 -14.59 6.09
CA THR A 212 -13.98 -14.90 5.86
C THR A 212 -13.63 -14.52 4.42
N SER A 213 -12.63 -13.67 4.25
CA SER A 213 -12.04 -13.42 2.93
C SER A 213 -11.72 -14.78 2.29
N ARG A 214 -12.36 -15.09 1.15
CA ARG A 214 -12.02 -16.32 0.42
C ARG A 214 -10.65 -16.12 -0.19
N SER A 215 -9.64 -16.74 0.42
CA SER A 215 -8.33 -16.85 -0.19
C SER A 215 -8.48 -17.53 -1.56
N TYR A 216 -7.82 -16.97 -2.57
CA TYR A 216 -7.69 -17.57 -3.88
C TYR A 216 -7.23 -19.03 -3.72
N ARG A 217 -8.10 -19.98 -4.07
CA ARG A 217 -7.67 -21.35 -4.38
C ARG A 217 -7.33 -21.32 -5.86
N GLY A 218 -6.05 -21.33 -6.17
CA GLY A 218 -5.56 -21.50 -7.53
C GLY A 218 -6.23 -22.67 -8.23
N PRO A 219 -6.26 -22.73 -9.57
CA PRO A 219 -6.80 -23.85 -10.29
C PRO A 219 -6.07 -25.11 -9.84
N ILE A 220 -6.83 -26.10 -9.37
CA ILE A 220 -6.36 -27.47 -9.16
C ILE A 220 -6.09 -28.01 -10.56
N GLY A 221 -4.81 -27.95 -10.97
CA GLY A 221 -4.32 -28.55 -12.20
C GLY A 221 -3.75 -29.92 -11.94
#